data_e35c7e792636be01b5de184d44a69c47
#
_entry.id   e35c7e792636be01b5de184d44a69c47
#
_cell.length_a   1.000
_cell.length_b   1.000
_cell.length_c   1.000
_cell.angle_alpha   90.00
_cell.angle_beta   90.00
_cell.angle_gamma   90.00
#
_symmetry.space_group_name_H-M   'P 1'
#
loop_
_entity.id
_entity.type
_entity.pdbx_description
1 polymer ?
#
loop_
_entity_poly.entity_id
_entity_poly.type
_entity_poly.pdbx_seq_one_letter_code
_entity_poly.pdbx_strand_id
1 'polypeptide(L)'
;MFLFFFIFISVPLVEIYLFIIVGKFIGSLETILLVILTAIIGSFLIKREGTKTLNYLKLSGVTEPQNLIKALRDGLFIVLSGIFLITPGFATDLFGFILFLKPIRDFIVKFVLKKIKFSKLSEFNEHE
;
A
#
# COMPACT_ATOMS: atom_id res chain seq x y z
N MET A 1 12.01 5.01 16.96
CA MET A 1 13.11 4.91 16.01
C MET A 1 13.64 3.49 15.83
N PHE A 2 13.89 2.72 16.88
CA PHE A 2 14.40 1.32 16.76
C PHE A 2 13.50 0.40 15.93
N LEU A 3 12.18 0.46 16.11
CA LEU A 3 11.22 -0.34 15.37
C LEU A 3 11.27 -0.05 13.86
N PHE A 4 11.37 1.22 13.48
CA PHE A 4 11.46 1.64 12.08
C PHE A 4 12.74 1.11 11.42
N PHE A 5 13.86 1.20 12.12
CA PHE A 5 15.15 0.69 11.67
C PHE A 5 15.13 -0.84 11.51
N PHE A 6 14.50 -1.55 12.45
CA PHE A 6 14.36 -3.00 12.39
C PHE A 6 13.51 -3.44 11.19
N ILE A 7 12.37 -2.78 10.95
CA ILE A 7 11.52 -3.05 9.77
C ILE A 7 12.29 -2.76 8.49
N PHE A 8 13.00 -1.65 8.42
CA PHE A 8 13.76 -1.24 7.24
C PHE A 8 14.85 -2.25 6.85
N ILE A 9 15.47 -2.91 7.79
CA ILE A 9 16.45 -3.96 7.54
C ILE A 9 15.77 -5.30 7.26
N SER A 10 14.68 -5.61 7.97
CA SER A 10 14.00 -6.92 7.84
C SER A 10 13.35 -7.10 6.48
N VAL A 11 12.78 -6.05 5.89
CA VAL A 11 12.11 -6.15 4.58
C VAL A 11 13.06 -6.62 3.49
N PRO A 12 14.22 -6.00 3.24
CA PRO A 12 15.17 -6.49 2.23
C PRO A 12 15.69 -7.92 2.52
N LEU A 13 15.87 -8.29 3.78
CA LEU A 13 16.31 -9.64 4.13
C LEU A 13 15.25 -10.69 3.78
N VAL A 14 13.99 -10.41 4.07
CA VAL A 14 12.86 -11.27 3.69
C VAL A 14 12.76 -11.38 2.17
N GLU A 15 12.93 -10.27 1.43
CA GLU A 15 12.91 -10.27 -0.03
C GLU A 15 14.01 -11.16 -0.62
N ILE A 16 15.26 -11.02 -0.16
CA ILE A 16 16.37 -11.86 -0.59
C ILE A 16 16.09 -13.33 -0.30
N TYR A 17 15.57 -13.62 0.88
CA TYR A 17 15.20 -14.99 1.27
C TYR A 17 14.14 -15.59 0.33
N LEU A 18 13.09 -14.81 0.01
CA LEU A 18 12.04 -15.21 -0.93
C LEU A 18 12.60 -15.42 -2.35
N PHE A 19 13.49 -14.54 -2.82
CA PHE A 19 14.15 -14.71 -4.12
C PHE A 19 14.94 -16.02 -4.20
N ILE A 20 15.65 -16.39 -3.14
CA ILE A 20 16.40 -17.63 -3.08
C ILE A 20 15.47 -18.85 -3.13
N ILE A 21 14.39 -18.83 -2.35
CA ILE A 21 13.43 -19.95 -2.33
C ILE A 21 12.73 -20.10 -3.67
N VAL A 22 12.14 -19.02 -4.19
CA VAL A 22 11.42 -19.06 -5.46
C VAL A 22 12.35 -19.44 -6.60
N GLY A 23 13.56 -18.87 -6.63
CA GLY A 23 14.57 -19.19 -7.63
C GLY A 23 15.01 -20.66 -7.62
N LYS A 24 14.99 -21.31 -6.46
CA LYS A 24 15.25 -22.77 -6.36
C LYS A 24 14.12 -23.62 -6.95
N PHE A 25 12.87 -23.14 -6.89
CA PHE A 25 11.72 -23.90 -7.39
C PHE A 25 11.47 -23.69 -8.88
N ILE A 26 11.53 -22.47 -9.38
CA ILE A 26 11.16 -22.13 -10.75
C ILE A 26 12.36 -21.77 -11.65
N GLY A 27 13.54 -21.57 -11.05
CA GLY A 27 14.74 -21.11 -11.76
C GLY A 27 15.02 -19.61 -11.56
N SER A 28 16.28 -19.22 -11.71
CA SER A 28 16.70 -17.85 -11.48
C SER A 28 16.22 -16.90 -12.58
N LEU A 29 16.22 -17.36 -13.82
CA LEU A 29 15.77 -16.55 -14.98
C LEU A 29 14.27 -16.30 -14.93
N GLU A 30 13.49 -17.33 -14.64
CA GLU A 30 12.03 -17.26 -14.50
C GLU A 30 11.64 -16.35 -13.34
N THR A 31 12.39 -16.38 -12.25
CA THR A 31 12.20 -15.48 -11.11
C THR A 31 12.40 -14.03 -11.48
N ILE A 32 13.47 -13.71 -12.24
CA ILE A 32 13.75 -12.37 -12.75
C ILE A 32 12.64 -11.90 -13.69
N LEU A 33 12.22 -12.75 -14.63
CA LEU A 33 11.12 -12.44 -15.55
C LEU A 33 9.81 -12.16 -14.82
N LEU A 34 9.52 -12.94 -13.76
CA LEU A 34 8.32 -12.75 -12.94
C LEU A 34 8.35 -11.38 -12.23
N VAL A 35 9.48 -11.00 -11.67
CA VAL A 35 9.65 -9.68 -11.01
C VAL A 35 9.49 -8.53 -11.99
N ILE A 36 10.06 -8.64 -13.20
CA ILE A 36 9.89 -7.63 -14.23
C ILE A 36 8.42 -7.52 -14.66
N LEU A 37 7.76 -8.66 -14.83
CA LEU A 37 6.34 -8.70 -15.21
C LEU A 37 5.44 -8.04 -14.14
N THR A 38 5.66 -8.34 -12.86
CA THR A 38 4.90 -7.72 -11.77
C THR A 38 5.14 -6.23 -11.69
N ALA A 39 6.37 -5.75 -11.88
CA ALA A 39 6.70 -4.33 -11.92
C ALA A 39 6.00 -3.59 -13.08
N ILE A 40 5.94 -4.19 -14.27
CA ILE A 40 5.23 -3.63 -15.42
C ILE A 40 3.73 -3.53 -15.13
N ILE A 41 3.13 -4.62 -14.66
CA ILE A 41 1.69 -4.66 -14.31
C ILE A 41 1.39 -3.63 -13.22
N GLY A 42 2.19 -3.58 -12.16
CA GLY A 42 2.05 -2.63 -11.07
C GLY A 42 2.11 -1.18 -11.56
N SER A 43 3.09 -0.85 -12.37
CA SER A 43 3.25 0.49 -12.97
C SER A 43 2.03 0.89 -13.81
N PHE A 44 1.50 -0.02 -14.61
CA PHE A 44 0.31 0.22 -15.41
C PHE A 44 -0.94 0.45 -14.55
N LEU A 45 -1.12 -0.36 -13.51
CA LEU A 45 -2.23 -0.23 -12.58
C LEU A 45 -2.21 1.11 -11.83
N ILE A 46 -1.04 1.53 -11.36
CA ILE A 46 -0.86 2.81 -10.66
C ILE A 46 -1.21 3.97 -11.58
N LYS A 47 -0.69 3.95 -12.81
CA LYS A 47 -0.99 4.99 -13.80
C LYS A 47 -2.49 5.09 -14.07
N ARG A 48 -3.16 3.96 -14.23
CA ARG A 48 -4.61 3.90 -14.48
C ARG A 48 -5.42 4.46 -13.30
N GLU A 49 -5.18 3.99 -12.10
CA GLU A 49 -5.96 4.40 -10.92
C GLU A 49 -5.56 5.81 -10.42
N GLY A 50 -4.29 6.16 -10.52
CA GLY A 50 -3.82 7.51 -10.22
C GLY A 50 -4.45 8.56 -11.13
N THR A 51 -4.55 8.29 -12.42
CA THR A 51 -5.22 9.17 -13.39
C THR A 51 -6.70 9.32 -13.09
N LYS A 52 -7.40 8.23 -12.73
CA LYS A 52 -8.82 8.29 -12.33
C LYS A 52 -9.02 9.17 -11.10
N THR A 53 -8.17 9.02 -10.09
CA THR A 53 -8.25 9.81 -8.85
C THR A 53 -7.99 11.29 -9.12
N LEU A 54 -6.97 11.60 -9.93
CA LEU A 54 -6.67 12.98 -10.33
C LEU A 54 -7.80 13.61 -11.16
N ASN A 55 -8.38 12.87 -12.10
CA ASN A 55 -9.50 13.36 -12.90
C ASN A 55 -10.74 13.58 -12.01
N TYR A 56 -11.00 12.70 -11.08
CA TYR A 56 -12.08 12.89 -10.11
C TYR A 56 -11.90 14.16 -9.30
N LEU A 57 -10.71 14.45 -8.81
CA LEU A 57 -10.38 15.68 -8.08
C LEU A 57 -10.55 16.94 -8.94
N LYS A 58 -10.20 16.87 -10.23
CA LYS A 58 -10.32 18.00 -11.16
C LYS A 58 -11.77 18.28 -11.57
N LEU A 59 -12.55 17.23 -11.83
CA LEU A 59 -13.91 17.34 -12.37
C LEU A 59 -14.96 17.58 -11.28
N SER A 60 -14.76 17.07 -10.08
CA SER A 60 -15.74 17.16 -8.99
C SER A 60 -15.82 18.54 -8.35
N GLY A 61 -15.00 19.49 -8.83
CA GLY A 61 -14.90 20.85 -8.29
C GLY A 61 -15.17 20.80 -6.79
N VAL A 62 -14.15 20.62 -5.99
CA VAL A 62 -14.13 20.29 -4.56
C VAL A 62 -15.12 21.12 -3.74
N THR A 63 -16.41 20.83 -3.88
CA THR A 63 -17.50 21.55 -3.18
C THR A 63 -17.82 20.90 -1.83
N GLU A 64 -17.50 19.61 -1.64
CA GLU A 64 -17.76 18.93 -0.38
C GLU A 64 -16.46 18.46 0.28
N PRO A 65 -16.16 18.90 1.52
CA PRO A 65 -14.94 18.52 2.26
C PRO A 65 -14.78 17.00 2.45
N GLN A 66 -15.88 16.28 2.59
CA GLN A 66 -15.87 14.82 2.80
C GLN A 66 -15.38 14.07 1.56
N ASN A 67 -15.76 14.52 0.37
CA ASN A 67 -15.34 13.93 -0.89
C ASN A 67 -13.85 14.19 -1.18
N LEU A 68 -13.35 15.37 -0.79
CA LEU A 68 -11.94 15.70 -0.87
C LEU A 68 -11.09 14.79 0.02
N ILE A 69 -11.48 14.64 1.28
CA ILE A 69 -10.75 13.79 2.23
C ILE A 69 -10.70 12.34 1.74
N LYS A 70 -11.81 11.81 1.22
CA LYS A 70 -11.86 10.47 0.65
C LYS A 70 -10.94 10.32 -0.56
N ALA A 71 -10.96 11.27 -1.47
CA ALA A 71 -10.11 11.25 -2.66
C ALA A 71 -8.60 11.38 -2.33
N LEU A 72 -8.25 12.22 -1.37
CA LEU A 72 -6.87 12.35 -0.87
C LEU A 72 -6.40 11.06 -0.20
N ARG A 73 -7.25 10.43 0.61
CA ARG A 73 -6.97 9.14 1.23
C ARG A 73 -6.73 8.06 0.18
N ASP A 74 -7.63 7.94 -0.80
CA ASP A 74 -7.50 6.95 -1.87
C ASP A 74 -6.25 7.20 -2.71
N GLY A 75 -5.93 8.46 -3.00
CA GLY A 75 -4.70 8.85 -3.66
C GLY A 75 -3.44 8.47 -2.89
N LEU A 76 -3.44 8.65 -1.57
CA LEU A 76 -2.33 8.25 -0.71
C LEU A 76 -2.08 6.73 -0.76
N PHE A 77 -3.14 5.92 -0.67
CA PHE A 77 -3.03 4.47 -0.78
C PHE A 77 -2.52 4.02 -2.16
N ILE A 78 -2.94 4.69 -3.24
CA ILE A 78 -2.44 4.42 -4.59
C ILE A 78 -0.94 4.73 -4.69
N VAL A 79 -0.49 5.85 -4.14
CA VAL A 79 0.93 6.21 -4.12
C VAL A 79 1.74 5.22 -3.30
N LEU A 80 1.28 4.83 -2.11
CA LEU A 80 1.94 3.82 -1.28
C LEU A 80 2.02 2.46 -1.99
N SER A 81 0.91 2.02 -2.58
CA SER A 81 0.89 0.80 -3.41
C SER A 81 1.91 0.88 -4.54
N GLY A 82 2.01 2.05 -5.16
CA GLY A 82 2.96 2.34 -6.20
C GLY A 82 4.41 2.19 -5.77
N ILE A 83 4.75 2.74 -4.64
CA ILE A 83 6.10 2.63 -4.08
C ILE A 83 6.45 1.16 -3.84
N PHE A 84 5.53 0.37 -3.26
CA PHE A 84 5.75 -1.06 -3.04
C PHE A 84 5.89 -1.85 -4.35
N LEU A 85 5.09 -1.56 -5.37
CA LEU A 85 5.13 -2.24 -6.67
C LEU A 85 6.32 -1.84 -7.55
N ILE A 86 6.89 -0.64 -7.37
CA ILE A 86 8.11 -0.20 -8.05
C ILE A 86 9.35 -0.82 -7.39
N THR A 87 9.30 -1.06 -6.09
CA THR A 87 10.38 -1.75 -5.37
C THR A 87 10.33 -3.25 -5.70
N PRO A 88 11.29 -3.78 -6.49
CA PRO A 88 11.22 -5.17 -6.93
C PRO A 88 11.36 -6.13 -5.76
N GLY A 89 10.32 -6.91 -5.50
CA GLY A 89 10.33 -7.90 -4.43
C GLY A 89 9.02 -8.69 -4.37
N PHE A 90 9.04 -9.90 -3.83
CA PHE A 90 7.85 -10.74 -3.72
C PHE A 90 6.92 -10.27 -2.60
N ALA A 91 7.45 -9.98 -1.42
CA ALA A 91 6.65 -9.50 -0.31
C ALA A 91 6.16 -8.07 -0.56
N THR A 92 7.02 -7.18 -1.05
CA THR A 92 6.66 -5.81 -1.41
C THR A 92 5.60 -5.75 -2.50
N ASP A 93 5.69 -6.58 -3.53
CA ASP A 93 4.69 -6.70 -4.59
C ASP A 93 3.34 -7.16 -4.02
N LEU A 94 3.35 -8.18 -3.16
CA LEU A 94 2.14 -8.67 -2.50
C LEU A 94 1.47 -7.56 -1.66
N PHE A 95 2.23 -6.84 -0.85
CA PHE A 95 1.73 -5.70 -0.08
C PHE A 95 1.21 -4.58 -0.98
N GLY A 96 1.90 -4.28 -2.07
CA GLY A 96 1.46 -3.33 -3.08
C GLY A 96 0.11 -3.70 -3.68
N PHE A 97 -0.08 -4.95 -4.09
CA PHE A 97 -1.36 -5.44 -4.61
C PHE A 97 -2.47 -5.41 -3.56
N ILE A 98 -2.18 -5.80 -2.32
CA ILE A 98 -3.15 -5.77 -1.22
C ILE A 98 -3.63 -4.33 -0.97
N LEU A 99 -2.72 -3.37 -0.87
CA LEU A 99 -3.05 -1.96 -0.67
C LEU A 99 -3.78 -1.33 -1.87
N PHE A 100 -3.55 -1.88 -3.06
CA PHE A 100 -4.20 -1.41 -4.28
C PHE A 100 -5.70 -1.78 -4.33
N LEU A 101 -6.09 -2.89 -3.72
CA LEU A 101 -7.47 -3.36 -3.72
C LEU A 101 -8.38 -2.49 -2.84
N LYS A 102 -9.36 -1.86 -3.46
CA LYS A 102 -10.29 -0.94 -2.81
C LYS A 102 -11.01 -1.52 -1.56
N PRO A 103 -11.56 -2.76 -1.58
CA PRO A 103 -12.21 -3.33 -0.40
C PRO A 103 -11.25 -3.51 0.78
N ILE A 104 -9.99 -3.80 0.53
CA ILE A 104 -8.97 -3.97 1.57
C ILE A 104 -8.58 -2.60 2.16
N ARG A 105 -8.45 -1.58 1.32
CA ARG A 105 -8.24 -0.20 1.78
C ARG A 105 -9.35 0.26 2.72
N ASP A 106 -10.59 0.05 2.34
CA ASP A 106 -11.75 0.44 3.16
C ASP A 106 -11.77 -0.32 4.49
N PHE A 107 -11.39 -1.59 4.48
CA PHE A 107 -11.26 -2.40 5.69
C PHE A 107 -10.16 -1.86 6.63
N ILE A 108 -8.97 -1.57 6.09
CA ILE A 108 -7.84 -1.01 6.85
C ILE A 108 -8.22 0.34 7.47
N VAL A 109 -8.84 1.21 6.69
CA VAL A 109 -9.27 2.53 7.18
C VAL A 109 -10.31 2.41 8.29
N LYS A 110 -11.31 1.56 8.15
CA LYS A 110 -12.30 1.29 9.19
C LYS A 110 -11.66 0.76 10.47
N PHE A 111 -10.70 -0.16 10.34
CA PHE A 111 -9.98 -0.72 11.47
C PHE A 111 -9.15 0.34 12.22
N VAL A 112 -8.41 1.16 11.49
CA VAL A 112 -7.59 2.24 12.06
C VAL A 112 -8.46 3.29 12.74
N LEU A 113 -9.55 3.72 12.10
CA LEU A 113 -10.48 4.70 12.67
C LEU A 113 -11.17 4.17 13.94
N LYS A 114 -11.53 2.89 13.96
CA LYS A 114 -12.10 2.25 15.15
C LYS A 114 -11.10 2.25 16.32
N LYS A 115 -9.82 1.96 16.04
CA LYS A 115 -8.77 1.96 17.06
C LYS A 115 -8.51 3.37 17.62
N ILE A 116 -8.48 4.38 16.76
CA ILE A 116 -8.30 5.79 17.16
C ILE A 116 -9.48 6.28 18.00
N LYS A 117 -10.71 5.92 17.62
CA LYS A 117 -11.91 6.29 18.39
C LYS A 117 -11.93 5.63 19.78
N PHE A 118 -11.45 4.39 19.89
CA PHE A 118 -11.34 3.69 21.18
C PHE A 118 -10.29 4.33 22.09
N SER A 119 -9.15 4.75 21.55
CA SER A 119 -8.08 5.43 22.29
C SER A 119 -8.55 6.79 22.83
N LYS A 120 -9.31 7.57 22.07
CA LYS A 120 -9.88 8.84 22.54
C LYS A 120 -10.93 8.67 23.64
N LEU A 121 -11.70 7.60 23.61
CA LEU A 121 -12.69 7.32 24.66
C LEU A 121 -12.05 6.86 25.97
N SER A 122 -10.92 6.16 25.91
CA SER A 122 -10.19 5.76 27.13
C SER A 122 -9.50 6.96 27.81
N GLU A 123 -8.98 7.91 27.03
CA GLU A 123 -8.39 9.15 27.60
C GLU A 123 -9.44 10.04 28.29
N PHE A 124 -10.68 10.05 27.79
CA PHE A 124 -11.75 10.87 28.39
C PHE A 124 -12.24 10.32 29.72
N ASN A 125 -12.19 8.99 29.93
CA ASN A 125 -12.61 8.33 31.17
C ASN A 125 -11.53 8.34 32.27
N GLU A 126 -10.28 8.67 31.96
CA GLU A 126 -9.21 8.77 32.98
C GLU A 126 -9.14 10.16 33.65
N HIS A 127 -9.88 11.14 33.15
CA HIS A 127 -9.94 12.50 33.71
C HIS A 127 -11.22 12.82 34.51
N GLU A 128 -12.09 11.85 34.73
CA GLU A 128 -13.20 11.95 35.70
C GLU A 128 -12.90 11.18 36.99
#